data_b432c2656513cf06687cd04c65f8f23c
#
_entry.id   b432c2656513cf06687cd04c65f8f23c
#
_cell.length_a   1.000
_cell.length_b   1.000
_cell.length_c   1.000
_cell.angle_alpha   90.00
_cell.angle_beta   90.00
_cell.angle_gamma   90.00
#
_symmetry.space_group_name_H-M   'P 1'
#
loop_
_entity.id
_entity.type
_entity.pdbx_description
1 polymer ?
#
loop_
_entity_poly.entity_id
_entity_poly.type
_entity_poly.pdbx_seq_one_letter_code
_entity_poly.pdbx_strand_id
1 'polypeptide(L)' 'MNKYEIETAIIEELKNFMPSIKNVPFDKGLPLMQREAWRLADKYDTDGANVINIIMKRFEELKDES' A
#
# COMPACT_ATOMS: atom_id res chain seq x y z
N MET A 1 -16.85 -6.31 5.17
CA MET A 1 -15.61 -6.25 5.96
C MET A 1 -15.64 -4.98 6.79
N ASN A 2 -15.16 -5.05 8.03
CA ASN A 2 -15.08 -3.85 8.83
C ASN A 2 -13.82 -3.06 8.47
N LYS A 3 -13.70 -1.86 9.03
CA LYS A 3 -12.62 -0.95 8.69
C LYS A 3 -11.24 -1.56 8.95
N TYR A 4 -11.09 -2.25 10.06
CA TYR A 4 -9.81 -2.87 10.39
C TYR A 4 -9.44 -3.97 9.41
N GLU A 5 -10.43 -4.77 9.02
CA GLU A 5 -10.18 -5.85 8.05
C GLU A 5 -9.78 -5.29 6.69
N ILE A 6 -10.41 -4.20 6.29
CA ILE A 6 -10.06 -3.55 5.02
C ILE A 6 -8.64 -3.03 5.08
N GLU A 7 -8.26 -2.37 6.17
CA GLU A 7 -6.89 -1.88 6.34
C GLU A 7 -5.89 -3.03 6.28
N THR A 8 -6.19 -4.11 6.96
CA THR A 8 -5.30 -5.26 6.99
C THR A 8 -5.16 -5.88 5.60
N ALA A 9 -6.28 -5.98 4.87
CA ALA A 9 -6.24 -6.52 3.51
C ALA A 9 -5.38 -5.63 2.59
N ILE A 10 -5.52 -4.32 2.71
CA ILE A 10 -4.72 -3.39 1.91
C ILE A 10 -3.24 -3.55 2.25
N ILE A 11 -2.90 -3.64 3.52
CA ILE A 11 -1.51 -3.80 3.95
C ILE A 11 -0.94 -5.11 3.43
N GLU A 12 -1.71 -6.20 3.45
CA GLU A 12 -1.24 -7.47 2.94
C GLU A 12 -0.96 -7.42 1.45
N GLU A 13 -1.81 -6.75 0.69
CA GLU A 13 -1.57 -6.60 -0.75
C GLU A 13 -0.33 -5.76 -1.01
N LEU A 14 -0.13 -4.72 -0.21
CA LEU A 14 1.06 -3.88 -0.34
C LEU A 14 2.33 -4.65 0.00
N LYS A 15 2.29 -5.52 1.00
CA LYS A 15 3.42 -6.38 1.31
C LYS A 15 3.80 -7.24 0.10
N ASN A 16 2.81 -7.74 -0.61
CA ASN A 16 3.08 -8.55 -1.80
C ASN A 16 3.58 -7.70 -2.97
N PHE A 17 3.22 -6.43 -2.99
CA PHE A 17 3.63 -5.51 -4.04
C PHE A 17 5.06 -5.00 -3.84
N MET A 18 5.48 -4.78 -2.60
CA MET A 18 6.76 -4.14 -2.30
C MET A 18 7.97 -4.78 -2.98
N PRO A 19 8.07 -6.12 -3.03
CA PRO A 19 9.23 -6.73 -3.70
C PRO A 19 9.37 -6.32 -5.16
N SER A 20 8.28 -5.99 -5.82
CA SER A 20 8.34 -5.64 -7.24
C SER A 20 8.99 -4.27 -7.48
N ILE A 21 9.09 -3.44 -6.45
CA ILE A 21 9.72 -2.12 -6.58
C ILE A 21 10.97 -2.00 -5.71
N LYS A 22 11.42 -3.10 -5.14
CA LYS A 22 12.53 -3.10 -4.19
C LYS A 22 13.81 -2.49 -4.79
N ASN A 23 14.07 -2.79 -6.05
CA ASN A 23 15.29 -2.31 -6.73
C ASN A 23 15.03 -1.13 -7.65
N VAL A 24 13.84 -0.55 -7.58
CA VAL A 24 13.49 0.60 -8.42
C VAL A 24 13.90 1.88 -7.68
N PRO A 25 14.56 2.83 -8.38
CA PRO A 25 14.90 4.11 -7.75
C PRO A 25 13.65 4.79 -7.20
N PHE A 26 13.83 5.53 -6.11
CA PHE A 26 12.69 6.13 -5.40
C PHE A 26 11.82 6.99 -6.32
N ASP A 27 12.45 7.81 -7.15
CA ASP A 27 11.72 8.71 -8.04
C ASP A 27 10.88 7.96 -9.06
N LYS A 28 11.27 6.75 -9.41
CA LYS A 28 10.51 5.91 -10.33
C LYS A 28 9.53 5.01 -9.61
N GLY A 29 9.87 4.64 -8.38
CA GLY A 29 8.99 3.79 -7.59
C GLY A 29 7.77 4.53 -7.05
N LEU A 30 7.89 5.83 -6.80
CA LEU A 30 6.79 6.60 -6.22
C LEU A 30 5.54 6.59 -7.10
N PRO A 31 5.64 6.84 -8.42
CA PRO A 31 4.45 6.73 -9.27
C PRO A 31 3.83 5.33 -9.27
N LEU A 32 4.67 4.30 -9.16
CA LEU A 32 4.17 2.93 -9.09
C LEU A 32 3.39 2.70 -7.81
N MET A 33 3.87 3.23 -6.70
CA MET A 33 3.16 3.15 -5.42
C MET A 33 1.83 3.88 -5.49
N GLN A 34 1.81 5.07 -6.11
CA GLN A 34 0.58 5.83 -6.24
C GLN A 34 -0.45 5.06 -7.07
N ARG A 35 0.00 4.46 -8.16
CA ARG A 35 -0.90 3.66 -9.00
C ARG A 35 -1.47 2.49 -8.23
N GLU A 36 -0.63 1.83 -7.44
CA GLU A 36 -1.08 0.70 -6.63
C GLU A 36 -2.07 1.16 -5.55
N ALA A 37 -1.82 2.33 -4.94
CA ALA A 37 -2.74 2.88 -3.95
C ALA A 37 -4.11 3.14 -4.58
N TRP A 38 -4.13 3.68 -5.79
CA TRP A 38 -5.39 3.94 -6.48
C TRP A 38 -6.12 2.65 -6.84
N ARG A 39 -5.37 1.64 -7.27
CA ARG A 39 -5.95 0.33 -7.57
C ARG A 39 -6.61 -0.27 -6.33
N LEU A 40 -5.92 -0.18 -5.21
CA LEU A 40 -6.45 -0.70 -3.95
C LEU A 40 -7.65 0.11 -3.47
N ALA A 41 -7.61 1.43 -3.67
CA ALA A 41 -8.74 2.28 -3.32
C ALA A 41 -9.99 1.85 -4.09
N ASP A 42 -9.84 1.58 -5.37
CA ASP A 42 -10.95 1.09 -6.19
C ASP A 42 -11.44 -0.27 -5.70
N LYS A 43 -10.49 -1.17 -5.44
CA LYS A 43 -10.82 -2.54 -5.06
C LYS A 43 -11.59 -2.59 -3.75
N TYR A 44 -11.23 -1.73 -2.80
CA TYR A 44 -11.83 -1.74 -1.46
C TYR A 44 -12.81 -0.61 -1.23
N ASP A 45 -13.24 0.05 -2.31
CA ASP A 45 -14.27 1.08 -2.26
C ASP A 45 -13.91 2.21 -1.30
N THR A 46 -12.69 2.71 -1.44
CA THR A 46 -12.20 3.85 -0.65
C THR A 46 -11.49 4.79 -1.61
N ASP A 47 -10.73 5.76 -1.09
CA ASP A 47 -10.01 6.68 -1.97
C ASP A 47 -8.51 6.56 -1.75
N GLY A 48 -7.75 7.12 -2.71
CA GLY A 48 -6.29 7.02 -2.66
C GLY A 48 -5.69 7.68 -1.44
N ALA A 49 -6.28 8.80 -0.98
CA ALA A 49 -5.79 9.48 0.21
C ALA A 49 -5.91 8.59 1.44
N ASN A 50 -7.01 7.85 1.53
CA ASN A 50 -7.20 6.92 2.65
C ASN A 50 -6.17 5.80 2.60
N VAL A 51 -5.90 5.27 1.40
CA VAL A 51 -4.87 4.22 1.27
C VAL A 51 -3.51 4.75 1.68
N ILE A 52 -3.15 5.95 1.26
CA ILE A 52 -1.89 6.57 1.66
C ILE A 52 -1.82 6.74 3.18
N ASN A 53 -2.93 7.19 3.81
CA ASN A 53 -2.96 7.31 5.26
C ASN A 53 -2.77 5.97 5.97
N ILE A 54 -3.34 4.90 5.41
CA ILE A 54 -3.16 3.57 5.97
C ILE A 54 -1.69 3.15 5.87
N ILE A 55 -1.06 3.43 4.73
CA ILE A 55 0.35 3.13 4.55
C ILE A 55 1.19 3.83 5.61
N MET A 56 0.94 5.12 5.82
CA MET A 56 1.72 5.88 6.79
C MET A 56 1.46 5.42 8.22
N LYS A 57 0.20 5.13 8.53
CA LYS A 57 -0.20 4.72 9.87
C LYS A 57 0.37 3.37 10.25
N ARG A 58 0.44 2.46 9.29
CA ARG A 58 0.92 1.10 9.54
C ARG A 58 2.22 0.82 8.81
N PHE A 59 3.03 1.84 8.64
CA PHE A 59 4.28 1.73 7.89
C PHE A 59 5.22 0.66 8.46
N GLU A 60 5.25 0.53 9.79
CA GLU A 60 6.10 -0.47 10.42
C GLU A 60 5.79 -1.88 9.95
N GLU A 61 4.52 -2.16 9.64
CA GLU A 61 4.12 -3.47 9.17
C GLU A 61 4.59 -3.73 7.75
N LEU A 62 4.83 -2.67 6.98
CA LEU A 62 5.28 -2.78 5.59
C LEU A 62 6.80 -2.88 5.49
N LYS A 63 7.51 -2.46 6.52
CA LYS A 63 8.97 -2.51 6.49
C LYS A 63 9.42 -3.96 6.48
N ASP A 64 10.43 -4.22 5.66
CA ASP A 64 11.01 -5.54 5.59
C ASP A 64 11.83 -5.80 6.84
N GLU A 65 11.54 -6.90 7.50
CA GLU A 65 12.21 -7.25 8.74
C GLU A 65 13.59 -7.88 8.52
N SER A 66 13.84 -8.34 7.34
CA SER A 66 15.09 -9.03 7.03
C SER A 66 16.28 -8.11 6.94
#